data_67e63074ebe516da08d938af6ad5a021
#
_entry.id   67e63074ebe516da08d938af6ad5a021
#
_cell.length_a   1.000
_cell.length_b   1.000
_cell.length_c   1.000
_cell.angle_alpha   90.00
_cell.angle_beta   90.00
_cell.angle_gamma   90.00
#
_symmetry.space_group_name_H-M   'P 1'
#
loop_
_entity.id
_entity.type
_entity.pdbx_description
1 polymer ?
#
loop_
_entity_poly.entity_id
_entity_poly.type
_entity_poly.pdbx_seq_one_letter_code
_entity_poly.pdbx_strand_id
1 'polypeptide(L)'
;MTEPRPRYVPPEGHARLRLTVAWDGAAYAGWQSQPSVPSVQDVLQEAFLRLTPGVFRPVAAGRTDAGVHAEAMPVHVDVPAGFQLPLPRLARALNAHLPSTLAVLDVEAAPPGFHARFSCTERRYVYRLLRAPQRHPLWAGRALHVSAPLDVGGMNAAAARLTGTHDFAAFATQEDRQTVRELRRLAVVPGGDLWEVHVAGESFLRHMVRGLVGTLLLVGAGRLEVGAVTDILASRQRSQAGANVPAHGLYFSGARYDGQDGG
;
A
#
# COMPACT_ATOMS: atom_id res chain seq x y z
N MET A 1 -8.64 26.22 -9.14
CA MET A 1 -7.17 26.38 -9.22
C MET A 1 -6.60 25.69 -8.01
N THR A 2 -5.94 24.55 -8.19
CA THR A 2 -5.23 23.84 -7.11
C THR A 2 -3.97 24.61 -6.78
N GLU A 3 -3.78 24.98 -5.52
CA GLU A 3 -2.51 25.57 -5.05
C GLU A 3 -1.32 24.68 -5.48
N PRO A 4 -0.22 25.28 -5.96
CA PRO A 4 0.97 24.51 -6.32
C PRO A 4 1.49 23.78 -5.08
N ARG A 5 1.65 22.45 -5.18
CA ARG A 5 2.18 21.65 -4.08
C ARG A 5 3.58 22.13 -3.70
N PRO A 6 3.90 22.19 -2.40
CA PRO A 6 5.21 22.63 -1.95
C PRO A 6 6.32 21.78 -2.58
N ARG A 7 7.37 22.42 -3.08
CA ARG A 7 8.53 21.72 -3.63
C ARG A 7 9.37 21.17 -2.47
N TYR A 8 9.52 19.85 -2.44
CA TYR A 8 10.36 19.18 -1.48
C TYR A 8 11.78 19.08 -2.03
N VAL A 9 12.72 19.74 -1.39
CA VAL A 9 14.14 19.67 -1.75
C VAL A 9 14.89 18.76 -0.76
N PRO A 10 15.93 18.03 -1.20
CA PRO A 10 16.82 17.32 -0.28
C PRO A 10 17.56 18.32 0.62
N PRO A 11 18.08 17.89 1.77
CA PRO A 11 18.97 18.71 2.59
C PRO A 11 20.18 19.22 1.81
N GLU A 12 20.76 20.35 2.26
CA GLU A 12 21.98 20.89 1.65
C GLU A 12 23.10 19.80 1.64
N GLY A 13 23.85 19.73 0.55
CA GLY A 13 24.90 18.72 0.35
C GLY A 13 24.38 17.30 0.13
N HIS A 14 23.08 17.11 -0.15
CA HIS A 14 22.49 15.82 -0.45
C HIS A 14 21.82 15.78 -1.82
N ALA A 15 21.74 14.60 -2.41
CA ALA A 15 20.94 14.28 -3.59
C ALA A 15 19.84 13.30 -3.20
N ARG A 16 18.65 13.46 -3.79
CA ARG A 16 17.52 12.53 -3.53
C ARG A 16 17.52 11.42 -4.58
N LEU A 17 17.44 10.21 -4.09
CA LEU A 17 17.18 9.02 -4.90
C LEU A 17 15.73 8.59 -4.75
N ARG A 18 15.17 8.08 -5.85
CA ARG A 18 13.90 7.35 -5.87
C ARG A 18 14.20 5.88 -6.08
N LEU A 19 13.63 5.05 -5.23
CA LEU A 19 13.74 3.60 -5.29
C LEU A 19 12.35 3.02 -5.52
N THR A 20 12.28 1.89 -6.23
CA THR A 20 11.13 1.00 -6.26
C THR A 20 11.46 -0.22 -5.42
N VAL A 21 10.69 -0.48 -4.37
CA VAL A 21 10.98 -1.52 -3.38
C VAL A 21 9.83 -2.51 -3.29
N ALA A 22 10.16 -3.81 -3.27
CA ALA A 22 9.19 -4.91 -3.08
C ALA A 22 9.55 -5.73 -1.84
N TRP A 23 8.52 -6.24 -1.13
CA TRP A 23 8.75 -7.11 0.02
C TRP A 23 7.61 -8.08 0.30
N ASP A 24 7.99 -9.22 0.90
CA ASP A 24 7.07 -10.13 1.55
C ASP A 24 6.77 -9.62 2.98
N GLY A 25 5.54 -9.17 3.20
CA GLY A 25 5.13 -8.55 4.46
C GLY A 25 5.17 -9.47 5.67
N ALA A 26 5.16 -10.80 5.46
CA ALA A 26 5.15 -11.78 6.56
C ALA A 26 6.36 -11.66 7.50
N ALA A 27 7.48 -11.13 6.99
CA ALA A 27 8.72 -10.97 7.74
C ALA A 27 8.80 -9.66 8.56
N TYR A 28 7.82 -8.75 8.42
CA TYR A 28 7.94 -7.37 8.91
C TYR A 28 6.74 -6.92 9.74
N ALA A 29 7.02 -6.09 10.75
CA ALA A 29 5.98 -5.37 11.52
C ALA A 29 5.41 -4.15 10.77
N GLY A 30 5.49 -4.16 9.43
CA GLY A 30 5.08 -3.09 8.53
C GLY A 30 6.26 -2.23 8.07
N TRP A 31 5.91 -1.10 7.43
CA TRP A 31 6.91 -0.17 6.90
C TRP A 31 7.69 0.57 8.00
N GLN A 32 6.97 1.18 8.94
CA GLN A 32 7.53 2.16 9.87
C GLN A 32 8.39 1.51 10.95
N SER A 33 9.57 2.06 11.19
CA SER A 33 10.46 1.71 12.32
C SER A 33 9.70 1.75 13.65
N GLN A 34 9.87 0.67 14.43
CA GLN A 34 9.26 0.47 15.73
C GLN A 34 10.26 -0.22 16.66
N PRO A 35 10.20 0.03 17.99
CA PRO A 35 11.07 -0.68 18.93
C PRO A 35 10.86 -2.20 18.87
N SER A 36 11.95 -2.95 18.95
CA SER A 36 11.98 -4.40 19.18
C SER A 36 11.42 -5.34 18.12
N VAL A 37 11.00 -4.81 16.96
CA VAL A 37 10.48 -5.63 15.83
C VAL A 37 11.05 -5.13 14.50
N PRO A 38 11.42 -6.03 13.57
CA PRO A 38 11.97 -5.63 12.28
C PRO A 38 10.94 -4.89 11.43
N SER A 39 11.30 -3.73 10.89
CA SER A 39 10.52 -3.00 9.90
C SER A 39 11.25 -2.97 8.55
N VAL A 40 10.49 -2.78 7.47
CA VAL A 40 11.09 -2.60 6.13
C VAL A 40 12.01 -1.38 6.11
N GLN A 41 11.63 -0.30 6.80
CA GLN A 41 12.40 0.94 6.87
C GLN A 41 13.77 0.72 7.51
N ASP A 42 13.85 -0.01 8.63
CA ASP A 42 15.10 -0.26 9.34
C ASP A 42 16.04 -1.15 8.52
N VAL A 43 15.50 -2.23 7.92
CA VAL A 43 16.30 -3.15 7.09
C VAL A 43 16.86 -2.44 5.85
N LEU A 44 16.06 -1.58 5.20
CA LEU A 44 16.54 -0.79 4.07
C LEU A 44 17.58 0.24 4.49
N GLN A 45 17.38 0.91 5.63
CA GLN A 45 18.35 1.85 6.20
C GLN A 45 19.68 1.16 6.50
N GLU A 46 19.65 -0.03 7.09
CA GLU A 46 20.86 -0.79 7.38
C GLU A 46 21.61 -1.17 6.11
N ALA A 47 20.91 -1.56 5.03
CA ALA A 47 21.55 -1.84 3.75
C ALA A 47 22.32 -0.63 3.20
N PHE A 48 21.79 0.59 3.32
CA PHE A 48 22.52 1.80 2.98
C PHE A 48 23.77 2.01 3.85
N LEU A 49 23.66 1.79 5.17
CA LEU A 49 24.79 1.93 6.10
C LEU A 49 25.93 0.93 5.83
N ARG A 50 25.63 -0.22 5.22
CA ARG A 50 26.66 -1.18 4.77
C ARG A 50 27.44 -0.69 3.54
N LEU A 51 26.87 0.20 2.74
CA LEU A 51 27.50 0.75 1.54
C LEU A 51 28.29 2.02 1.81
N THR A 52 27.83 2.85 2.73
CA THR A 52 28.48 4.13 3.04
C THR A 52 28.06 4.62 4.42
N PRO A 53 28.98 5.26 5.18
CA PRO A 53 28.62 5.93 6.42
C PRO A 53 27.62 7.06 6.16
N GLY A 54 26.69 7.27 7.08
CA GLY A 54 25.72 8.37 6.97
C GLY A 54 24.48 8.15 7.82
N VAL A 55 23.56 9.09 7.72
CA VAL A 55 22.23 8.97 8.31
C VAL A 55 21.20 8.90 7.19
N PHE A 56 20.65 7.72 6.98
CA PHE A 56 19.66 7.48 5.94
C PHE A 56 18.27 7.31 6.59
N ARG A 57 17.28 7.97 6.02
CA ARG A 57 15.88 7.86 6.46
C ARG A 57 15.00 7.58 5.27
N PRO A 58 14.84 6.32 4.85
CA PRO A 58 13.95 5.96 3.76
C PRO A 58 12.52 6.40 4.06
N VAL A 59 11.86 7.04 3.08
CA VAL A 59 10.48 7.51 3.18
C VAL A 59 9.66 6.90 2.06
N ALA A 60 8.66 6.09 2.40
CA ALA A 60 7.76 5.45 1.44
C ALA A 60 6.58 6.33 1.02
N ALA A 61 5.97 6.01 -0.12
CA ALA A 61 4.73 6.61 -0.60
C ALA A 61 3.57 6.46 0.39
N GLY A 62 3.54 5.40 1.16
CA GLY A 62 2.56 5.13 2.21
C GLY A 62 3.12 4.20 3.28
N ARG A 63 2.53 4.25 4.48
CA ARG A 63 2.79 3.26 5.52
C ARG A 63 1.95 2.02 5.27
N THR A 64 2.51 0.85 5.55
CA THR A 64 1.79 -0.42 5.53
C THR A 64 1.76 -1.02 6.92
N ASP A 65 0.71 -1.76 7.23
CA ASP A 65 0.59 -2.51 8.49
C ASP A 65 1.49 -3.75 8.48
N ALA A 66 1.67 -4.36 9.66
CA ALA A 66 2.32 -5.65 9.80
C ALA A 66 1.66 -6.71 8.89
N GLY A 67 2.46 -7.48 8.18
CA GLY A 67 2.00 -8.54 7.28
C GLY A 67 1.52 -8.08 5.90
N VAL A 68 1.48 -6.77 5.61
CA VAL A 68 1.11 -6.24 4.29
C VAL A 68 2.31 -6.28 3.35
N HIS A 69 2.11 -6.86 2.17
CA HIS A 69 3.15 -6.96 1.12
C HIS A 69 3.25 -5.67 0.30
N ALA A 70 4.32 -5.55 -0.48
CA ALA A 70 4.43 -4.56 -1.54
C ALA A 70 5.07 -5.16 -2.79
N GLU A 71 4.50 -4.84 -3.94
CA GLU A 71 5.03 -5.21 -5.25
C GLU A 71 5.93 -4.11 -5.83
N ALA A 72 5.56 -2.84 -5.61
CA ALA A 72 6.28 -1.69 -6.16
C ALA A 72 6.05 -0.43 -5.30
N MET A 73 6.63 -0.38 -4.10
CA MET A 73 6.56 0.78 -3.23
C MET A 73 7.60 1.83 -3.63
N PRO A 74 7.19 3.04 -4.05
CA PRO A 74 8.13 4.13 -4.21
C PRO A 74 8.66 4.61 -2.87
N VAL A 75 9.97 4.70 -2.77
CA VAL A 75 10.70 5.16 -1.59
C VAL A 75 11.68 6.24 -2.02
N HIS A 76 11.85 7.32 -1.25
CA HIS A 76 13.00 8.17 -1.45
C HIS A 76 13.98 8.07 -0.29
N VAL A 77 15.24 8.30 -0.62
CA VAL A 77 16.36 8.39 0.32
C VAL A 77 17.22 9.56 -0.10
N ASP A 78 17.58 10.42 0.84
CA ASP A 78 18.58 11.47 0.63
C ASP A 78 19.96 10.92 0.94
N VAL A 79 20.87 10.99 -0.04
CA VAL A 79 22.27 10.52 0.06
C VAL A 79 23.23 11.72 -0.05
N PRO A 80 24.43 11.69 0.56
CA PRO A 80 25.42 12.74 0.36
C PRO A 80 25.68 12.99 -1.15
N ALA A 81 25.80 14.23 -1.57
CA ALA A 81 26.04 14.59 -2.98
C ALA A 81 27.32 13.97 -3.56
N GLY A 82 28.29 13.65 -2.71
CA GLY A 82 29.52 12.91 -3.06
C GLY A 82 29.37 11.40 -3.11
N PHE A 83 28.17 10.86 -3.00
CA PHE A 83 27.92 9.41 -3.11
C PHE A 83 28.25 8.90 -4.51
N GLN A 84 29.29 8.09 -4.62
CA GLN A 84 29.96 7.77 -5.91
C GLN A 84 29.48 6.48 -6.58
N LEU A 85 28.57 5.71 -5.95
CA LEU A 85 28.12 4.47 -6.55
C LEU A 85 27.17 4.75 -7.74
N PRO A 86 27.50 4.26 -8.96
CA PRO A 86 26.62 4.46 -10.11
C PRO A 86 25.22 3.88 -9.87
N LEU A 87 24.17 4.64 -10.18
CA LEU A 87 22.77 4.25 -9.92
C LEU A 87 22.40 2.84 -10.46
N PRO A 88 22.86 2.43 -11.68
CA PRO A 88 22.57 1.07 -12.18
C PRO A 88 23.17 -0.05 -11.32
N ARG A 89 24.24 0.25 -10.55
CA ARG A 89 24.86 -0.71 -9.64
C ARG A 89 24.30 -0.65 -8.21
N LEU A 90 23.65 0.45 -7.85
CA LEU A 90 23.19 0.68 -6.49
C LEU A 90 22.11 -0.32 -6.09
N ALA A 91 21.11 -0.60 -6.94
CA ALA A 91 20.10 -1.61 -6.65
C ALA A 91 20.73 -2.98 -6.34
N ARG A 92 21.69 -3.41 -7.16
CA ARG A 92 22.42 -4.67 -6.96
C ARG A 92 23.22 -4.66 -5.65
N ALA A 93 23.90 -3.56 -5.35
CA ALA A 93 24.71 -3.42 -4.15
C ALA A 93 23.82 -3.45 -2.89
N LEU A 94 22.68 -2.76 -2.88
CA LEU A 94 21.71 -2.82 -1.79
C LEU A 94 21.18 -4.24 -1.60
N ASN A 95 20.76 -4.90 -2.70
CA ASN A 95 20.21 -6.25 -2.64
C ASN A 95 21.21 -7.30 -2.12
N ALA A 96 22.51 -7.06 -2.24
CA ALA A 96 23.54 -7.93 -1.64
C ALA A 96 23.52 -7.89 -0.09
N HIS A 97 22.93 -6.86 0.50
CA HIS A 97 22.81 -6.69 1.95
C HIS A 97 21.37 -6.86 2.47
N LEU A 98 20.40 -7.08 1.58
CA LEU A 98 19.00 -7.29 1.93
C LEU A 98 18.67 -8.78 2.06
N PRO A 99 17.76 -9.17 2.94
CA PRO A 99 17.23 -10.53 2.99
C PRO A 99 16.39 -10.83 1.74
N SER A 100 16.22 -12.10 1.39
CA SER A 100 15.42 -12.54 0.23
C SER A 100 13.94 -12.10 0.26
N THR A 101 13.46 -11.63 1.41
CA THR A 101 12.09 -11.11 1.61
C THR A 101 11.93 -9.64 1.27
N LEU A 102 13.00 -8.94 0.91
CA LEU A 102 13.03 -7.51 0.56
C LEU A 102 13.97 -7.28 -0.62
N ALA A 103 13.51 -6.55 -1.63
CA ALA A 103 14.34 -6.22 -2.79
C ALA A 103 14.13 -4.76 -3.24
N VAL A 104 15.22 -4.12 -3.63
CA VAL A 104 15.22 -2.88 -4.42
C VAL A 104 15.17 -3.29 -5.89
N LEU A 105 14.08 -3.00 -6.57
CA LEU A 105 13.85 -3.37 -7.96
C LEU A 105 14.50 -2.37 -8.92
N ASP A 106 14.47 -1.08 -8.55
CA ASP A 106 15.01 0.01 -9.35
C ASP A 106 15.49 1.16 -8.48
N VAL A 107 16.47 1.94 -9.00
CA VAL A 107 16.99 3.17 -8.39
C VAL A 107 17.25 4.21 -9.47
N GLU A 108 16.70 5.39 -9.28
CA GLU A 108 16.90 6.54 -10.16
C GLU A 108 17.16 7.82 -9.37
N ALA A 109 17.68 8.85 -10.04
CA ALA A 109 17.69 10.19 -9.46
C ALA A 109 16.26 10.72 -9.35
N ALA A 110 15.88 11.19 -8.18
CA ALA A 110 14.54 11.71 -8.01
C ALA A 110 14.34 13.01 -8.82
N PRO A 111 13.18 13.18 -9.47
CA PRO A 111 12.86 14.45 -10.13
C PRO A 111 12.86 15.64 -9.15
N PRO A 112 13.12 16.87 -9.62
CA PRO A 112 13.06 18.05 -8.77
C PRO A 112 11.70 18.18 -8.04
N GLY A 113 11.74 18.36 -6.73
CA GLY A 113 10.53 18.49 -5.90
C GLY A 113 9.84 17.18 -5.60
N PHE A 114 10.42 16.04 -5.91
CA PHE A 114 9.86 14.72 -5.57
C PHE A 114 9.94 14.44 -4.08
N HIS A 115 8.83 13.97 -3.53
CA HIS A 115 8.75 13.40 -2.18
C HIS A 115 7.83 12.17 -2.21
N ALA A 116 8.35 10.98 -1.94
CA ALA A 116 7.60 9.74 -2.11
C ALA A 116 6.20 9.77 -1.49
N ARG A 117 6.03 10.42 -0.33
CA ARG A 117 4.73 10.48 0.36
C ARG A 117 3.88 11.67 -0.04
N PHE A 118 4.46 12.89 -0.08
CA PHE A 118 3.69 14.13 -0.16
C PHE A 118 3.42 14.60 -1.60
N SER A 119 4.27 14.25 -2.56
CA SER A 119 3.99 14.47 -3.98
C SER A 119 3.22 13.33 -4.64
N CYS A 120 2.92 12.25 -3.89
CA CYS A 120 2.10 11.14 -4.36
C CYS A 120 0.63 11.55 -4.50
N THR A 121 0.06 11.38 -5.68
CA THR A 121 -1.32 11.77 -6.02
C THR A 121 -2.30 10.62 -5.95
N GLU A 122 -1.82 9.37 -6.06
CA GLU A 122 -2.65 8.18 -5.97
C GLU A 122 -1.83 6.99 -5.43
N ARG A 123 -2.43 6.21 -4.54
CA ARG A 123 -1.90 4.94 -4.05
C ARG A 123 -2.80 3.82 -4.50
N ARG A 124 -2.20 2.71 -4.90
CA ARG A 124 -2.89 1.53 -5.40
C ARG A 124 -2.59 0.33 -4.53
N TYR A 125 -3.65 -0.41 -4.27
CA TYR A 125 -3.59 -1.67 -3.54
C TYR A 125 -4.33 -2.76 -4.31
N VAL A 126 -3.88 -3.98 -4.12
CA VAL A 126 -4.57 -5.19 -4.56
C VAL A 126 -4.76 -6.08 -3.34
N TYR A 127 -5.98 -6.58 -3.12
CA TYR A 127 -6.23 -7.61 -2.14
C TYR A 127 -6.57 -8.93 -2.85
N ARG A 128 -5.82 -9.99 -2.54
CA ARG A 128 -5.95 -11.29 -3.20
C ARG A 128 -6.85 -12.22 -2.41
N LEU A 129 -7.79 -12.83 -3.12
CA LEU A 129 -8.72 -13.84 -2.61
C LEU A 129 -8.47 -15.15 -3.36
N LEU A 130 -8.15 -16.21 -2.65
CA LEU A 130 -8.12 -17.56 -3.22
C LEU A 130 -9.54 -18.15 -3.16
N ARG A 131 -10.21 -18.18 -4.31
CA ARG A 131 -11.56 -18.70 -4.53
C ARG A 131 -11.50 -20.16 -4.97
N ALA A 132 -11.28 -21.06 -4.05
CA ALA A 132 -11.18 -22.48 -4.32
C ALA A 132 -11.87 -23.29 -3.22
N PRO A 133 -12.43 -24.47 -3.53
CA PRO A 133 -13.02 -25.35 -2.50
C PRO A 133 -12.01 -25.73 -1.42
N GLN A 134 -10.74 -25.93 -1.80
CA GLN A 134 -9.65 -26.31 -0.91
C GLN A 134 -8.61 -25.18 -0.79
N ARG A 135 -7.97 -25.09 0.38
CA ARG A 135 -6.80 -24.25 0.57
C ARG A 135 -5.65 -24.69 -0.33
N HIS A 136 -4.82 -23.76 -0.77
CA HIS A 136 -3.64 -24.07 -1.55
C HIS A 136 -2.37 -23.60 -0.82
N PRO A 137 -1.39 -24.48 -0.50
CA PRO A 137 -0.22 -24.12 0.32
C PRO A 137 0.62 -22.97 -0.23
N LEU A 138 0.76 -22.84 -1.56
CA LEU A 138 1.53 -21.75 -2.18
C LEU A 138 0.89 -20.37 -2.01
N TRP A 139 -0.40 -20.31 -1.68
CA TRP A 139 -1.13 -19.06 -1.37
C TRP A 139 -1.28 -18.83 0.12
N ALA A 140 -0.80 -19.72 0.97
CA ALA A 140 -0.77 -19.53 2.41
C ALA A 140 0.07 -18.29 2.75
N GLY A 141 -0.52 -17.34 3.49
CA GLY A 141 0.14 -16.06 3.79
C GLY A 141 0.27 -15.08 2.60
N ARG A 142 -0.41 -15.34 1.45
CA ARG A 142 -0.36 -14.53 0.23
C ARG A 142 -1.73 -14.17 -0.33
N ALA A 143 -2.78 -14.90 0.05
CA ALA A 143 -4.16 -14.63 -0.33
C ALA A 143 -5.10 -15.11 0.78
N LEU A 144 -6.25 -14.46 0.94
CA LEU A 144 -7.30 -14.93 1.82
C LEU A 144 -8.07 -16.07 1.13
N HIS A 145 -8.07 -17.26 1.73
CA HIS A 145 -8.88 -18.35 1.24
C HIS A 145 -10.37 -18.17 1.57
N VAL A 146 -11.20 -18.20 0.55
CA VAL A 146 -12.66 -18.12 0.65
C VAL A 146 -13.28 -19.26 -0.14
N SER A 147 -13.78 -20.29 0.52
CA SER A 147 -14.38 -21.47 -0.12
C SER A 147 -15.85 -21.24 -0.48
N ALA A 148 -16.57 -20.40 0.27
CA ALA A 148 -17.99 -20.12 0.04
C ALA A 148 -18.22 -19.37 -1.28
N PRO A 149 -19.31 -19.62 -2.02
CA PRO A 149 -19.68 -18.82 -3.19
C PRO A 149 -19.74 -17.32 -2.87
N LEU A 150 -19.35 -16.48 -3.83
CA LEU A 150 -19.47 -15.04 -3.71
C LEU A 150 -20.18 -14.47 -4.95
N ASP A 151 -21.14 -13.59 -4.73
CA ASP A 151 -21.76 -12.78 -5.77
C ASP A 151 -20.85 -11.59 -6.13
N VAL A 152 -20.07 -11.75 -7.21
CA VAL A 152 -19.19 -10.69 -7.72
C VAL A 152 -19.98 -9.48 -8.25
N GLY A 153 -21.18 -9.70 -8.79
CA GLY A 153 -22.05 -8.63 -9.26
C GLY A 153 -22.49 -7.72 -8.12
N GLY A 154 -23.00 -8.32 -7.03
CA GLY A 154 -23.37 -7.62 -5.81
C GLY A 154 -22.17 -6.91 -5.16
N MET A 155 -20.99 -7.57 -5.10
CA MET A 155 -19.76 -6.94 -4.59
C MET A 155 -19.38 -5.69 -5.39
N ASN A 156 -19.41 -5.74 -6.73
CA ASN A 156 -19.10 -4.58 -7.58
C ASN A 156 -20.17 -3.49 -7.53
N ALA A 157 -21.44 -3.85 -7.39
CA ALA A 157 -22.52 -2.88 -7.17
C ALA A 157 -22.35 -2.13 -5.83
N ALA A 158 -21.94 -2.82 -4.76
CA ALA A 158 -21.58 -2.18 -3.49
C ALA A 158 -20.32 -1.33 -3.59
N ALA A 159 -19.29 -1.81 -4.29
CA ALA A 159 -18.06 -1.08 -4.54
C ALA A 159 -18.30 0.26 -5.26
N ALA A 160 -19.17 0.27 -6.26
CA ALA A 160 -19.55 1.48 -6.97
C ALA A 160 -20.17 2.56 -6.07
N ARG A 161 -20.92 2.16 -5.03
CA ARG A 161 -21.53 3.08 -4.03
C ARG A 161 -20.49 3.67 -3.06
N LEU A 162 -19.36 2.98 -2.88
CA LEU A 162 -18.25 3.41 -2.01
C LEU A 162 -17.21 4.24 -2.77
N THR A 163 -17.25 4.24 -4.11
CA THR A 163 -16.36 5.04 -4.95
C THR A 163 -16.77 6.51 -4.92
N GLY A 164 -15.77 7.41 -4.90
CA GLY A 164 -15.98 8.85 -4.79
C GLY A 164 -15.39 9.43 -3.51
N THR A 165 -15.77 10.67 -3.21
CA THR A 165 -15.33 11.37 -1.99
C THR A 165 -16.38 11.19 -0.89
N HIS A 166 -15.99 10.47 0.16
CA HIS A 166 -16.86 10.15 1.28
C HIS A 166 -16.11 10.26 2.62
N ASP A 167 -16.88 10.31 3.71
CA ASP A 167 -16.34 10.13 5.06
C ASP A 167 -16.21 8.63 5.35
N PHE A 168 -14.98 8.13 5.35
CA PHE A 168 -14.68 6.72 5.58
C PHE A 168 -14.41 6.37 7.06
N ALA A 169 -14.91 7.15 8.03
CA ALA A 169 -14.75 6.87 9.45
C ALA A 169 -15.19 5.44 9.82
N ALA A 170 -16.30 4.95 9.22
CA ALA A 170 -16.79 3.58 9.44
C ALA A 170 -15.81 2.49 9.00
N PHE A 171 -14.84 2.78 8.14
CA PHE A 171 -13.84 1.83 7.65
C PHE A 171 -12.46 2.03 8.28
N ALA A 172 -12.29 3.04 9.16
CA ALA A 172 -11.04 3.35 9.83
C ALA A 172 -10.97 2.73 11.23
N THR A 173 -9.75 2.45 11.69
CA THR A 173 -9.48 2.01 13.05
C THR A 173 -8.65 3.06 13.77
N GLN A 174 -9.16 3.59 14.88
CA GLN A 174 -8.44 4.58 15.73
C GLN A 174 -7.87 5.74 14.91
N GLU A 175 -8.73 6.50 14.25
CA GLU A 175 -8.32 7.65 13.43
C GLU A 175 -8.79 8.95 14.09
N ASP A 176 -7.84 9.77 14.54
CA ASP A 176 -8.09 11.08 15.16
C ASP A 176 -8.05 12.23 14.14
N ARG A 177 -7.85 11.92 12.86
CA ARG A 177 -7.73 12.89 11.76
C ARG A 177 -9.02 12.99 10.98
N GLN A 178 -9.05 13.99 10.08
CA GLN A 178 -10.11 14.07 9.08
C GLN A 178 -10.23 12.74 8.31
N THR A 179 -11.43 12.21 8.23
CA THR A 179 -11.76 10.89 7.69
C THR A 179 -12.30 10.91 6.27
N VAL A 180 -12.50 12.10 5.70
CA VAL A 180 -12.91 12.25 4.29
C VAL A 180 -11.75 11.89 3.36
N ARG A 181 -12.01 10.97 2.41
CA ARG A 181 -11.05 10.50 1.40
C ARG A 181 -11.71 10.40 0.03
N GLU A 182 -10.90 10.50 -1.02
CA GLU A 182 -11.31 10.19 -2.38
C GLU A 182 -10.89 8.76 -2.74
N LEU A 183 -11.87 7.88 -2.90
CA LEU A 183 -11.70 6.52 -3.40
C LEU A 183 -11.98 6.52 -4.90
N ARG A 184 -10.95 6.39 -5.74
CA ARG A 184 -11.05 6.49 -7.21
C ARG A 184 -11.41 5.18 -7.87
N ARG A 185 -11.02 4.07 -7.25
CA ARG A 185 -11.32 2.73 -7.74
C ARG A 185 -11.54 1.78 -6.56
N LEU A 186 -12.61 1.01 -6.67
CA LEU A 186 -12.84 -0.19 -5.87
C LEU A 186 -13.54 -1.19 -6.78
N ALA A 187 -12.89 -2.30 -7.11
CA ALA A 187 -13.43 -3.27 -8.05
C ALA A 187 -12.94 -4.68 -7.74
N VAL A 188 -13.84 -5.64 -7.79
CA VAL A 188 -13.53 -7.08 -7.67
C VAL A 188 -13.41 -7.66 -9.07
N VAL A 189 -12.24 -8.22 -9.37
CA VAL A 189 -11.89 -8.80 -10.67
C VAL A 189 -11.65 -10.29 -10.48
N PRO A 190 -12.54 -11.16 -10.97
CA PRO A 190 -12.32 -12.60 -10.97
C PRO A 190 -11.17 -13.00 -11.92
N GLY A 191 -10.32 -13.93 -11.48
CA GLY A 191 -9.19 -14.45 -12.25
C GLY A 191 -8.99 -15.95 -11.98
N GLY A 192 -9.91 -16.80 -12.47
CA GLY A 192 -9.91 -18.23 -12.12
C GLY A 192 -10.07 -18.41 -10.60
N ASP A 193 -9.15 -19.15 -9.98
CA ASP A 193 -9.15 -19.34 -8.52
C ASP A 193 -8.60 -18.15 -7.75
N LEU A 194 -7.83 -17.27 -8.37
CA LEU A 194 -7.27 -16.09 -7.72
C LEU A 194 -8.03 -14.83 -8.16
N TRP A 195 -8.85 -14.29 -7.27
CA TRP A 195 -9.56 -13.04 -7.49
C TRP A 195 -8.78 -11.87 -6.89
N GLU A 196 -8.90 -10.71 -7.50
CA GLU A 196 -8.26 -9.49 -7.02
C GLU A 196 -9.30 -8.40 -6.73
N VAL A 197 -9.15 -7.74 -5.58
CA VAL A 197 -9.87 -6.52 -5.26
C VAL A 197 -8.91 -5.35 -5.46
N HIS A 198 -9.14 -4.58 -6.52
CA HIS A 198 -8.34 -3.41 -6.85
C HIS A 198 -8.87 -2.18 -6.13
N VAL A 199 -7.98 -1.46 -5.46
CA VAL A 199 -8.32 -0.27 -4.68
C VAL A 199 -7.34 0.85 -5.05
N ALA A 200 -7.86 2.01 -5.46
CA ALA A 200 -7.04 3.19 -5.72
C ALA A 200 -7.68 4.45 -5.13
N GLY A 201 -6.86 5.33 -4.60
CA GLY A 201 -7.31 6.59 -3.99
C GLY A 201 -6.14 7.51 -3.68
N GLU A 202 -6.44 8.76 -3.36
CA GLU A 202 -5.41 9.74 -2.99
C GLU A 202 -4.65 9.34 -1.73
N SER A 203 -5.39 8.91 -0.72
CA SER A 203 -4.84 8.46 0.57
C SER A 203 -5.83 7.52 1.27
N PHE A 204 -5.34 6.78 2.24
CA PHE A 204 -6.14 5.81 3.00
C PHE A 204 -5.98 6.03 4.50
N LEU A 205 -7.06 5.78 5.24
CA LEU A 205 -7.06 5.71 6.69
C LEU A 205 -6.50 4.37 7.16
N ARG A 206 -6.16 4.29 8.43
CA ARG A 206 -5.66 3.05 9.03
C ARG A 206 -6.67 1.93 8.87
N HIS A 207 -6.24 0.79 8.32
CA HIS A 207 -7.03 -0.42 8.02
C HIS A 207 -8.18 -0.24 7.01
N MET A 208 -8.36 0.95 6.42
CA MET A 208 -9.49 1.27 5.53
C MET A 208 -9.67 0.24 4.41
N VAL A 209 -8.62 -0.09 3.66
CA VAL A 209 -8.70 -1.06 2.54
C VAL A 209 -9.17 -2.43 3.05
N ARG A 210 -8.67 -2.89 4.18
CA ARG A 210 -9.03 -4.19 4.77
C ARG A 210 -10.48 -4.22 5.26
N GLY A 211 -10.98 -3.11 5.80
CA GLY A 211 -12.38 -2.94 6.19
C GLY A 211 -13.33 -2.91 4.98
N LEU A 212 -12.94 -2.20 3.90
CA LEU A 212 -13.67 -2.17 2.63
C LEU A 212 -13.83 -3.59 2.06
N VAL A 213 -12.71 -4.33 1.93
CA VAL A 213 -12.74 -5.71 1.43
C VAL A 213 -13.58 -6.62 2.31
N GLY A 214 -13.46 -6.51 3.65
CA GLY A 214 -14.28 -7.28 4.57
C GLY A 214 -15.77 -7.03 4.42
N THR A 215 -16.16 -5.79 4.18
CA THR A 215 -17.56 -5.41 3.92
C THR A 215 -18.05 -5.95 2.58
N LEU A 216 -17.24 -5.85 1.51
CA LEU A 216 -17.58 -6.44 0.21
C LEU A 216 -17.75 -7.97 0.30
N LEU A 217 -16.94 -8.65 1.11
CA LEU A 217 -17.11 -10.10 1.33
C LEU A 217 -18.44 -10.45 2.01
N LEU A 218 -18.94 -9.62 2.92
CA LEU A 218 -20.28 -9.80 3.50
C LEU A 218 -21.37 -9.66 2.45
N VAL A 219 -21.25 -8.68 1.54
CA VAL A 219 -22.18 -8.51 0.42
C VAL A 219 -22.09 -9.72 -0.51
N GLY A 220 -20.91 -10.13 -0.94
CA GLY A 220 -20.72 -11.27 -1.82
C GLY A 220 -21.24 -12.60 -1.25
N ALA A 221 -21.22 -12.74 0.07
CA ALA A 221 -21.77 -13.90 0.79
C ALA A 221 -23.28 -13.80 1.06
N GLY A 222 -23.97 -12.74 0.59
CA GLY A 222 -25.39 -12.50 0.84
C GLY A 222 -25.72 -12.20 2.32
N ARG A 223 -24.74 -11.79 3.11
CA ARG A 223 -24.90 -11.46 4.55
C ARG A 223 -25.10 -9.96 4.79
N LEU A 224 -24.95 -9.14 3.76
CA LEU A 224 -25.18 -7.72 3.77
C LEU A 224 -25.79 -7.30 2.43
N GLU A 225 -26.87 -6.54 2.47
CA GLU A 225 -27.51 -5.99 1.27
C GLU A 225 -26.60 -4.95 0.59
N VAL A 226 -26.66 -4.90 -0.75
CA VAL A 226 -25.86 -3.94 -1.56
C VAL A 226 -26.08 -2.49 -1.11
N GLY A 227 -27.32 -2.12 -0.76
CA GLY A 227 -27.66 -0.77 -0.31
C GLY A 227 -27.08 -0.39 1.05
N ALA A 228 -26.91 -1.36 1.93
CA ALA A 228 -26.46 -1.14 3.31
C ALA A 228 -25.06 -0.51 3.43
N VAL A 229 -24.21 -0.62 2.39
CA VAL A 229 -22.89 0.03 2.42
C VAL A 229 -22.99 1.56 2.50
N THR A 230 -24.07 2.15 1.97
CA THR A 230 -24.34 3.58 2.06
C THR A 230 -24.73 3.97 3.49
N ASP A 231 -25.52 3.14 4.16
CA ASP A 231 -25.92 3.36 5.55
C ASP A 231 -24.71 3.21 6.49
N ILE A 232 -23.81 2.26 6.21
CA ILE A 232 -22.54 2.10 6.92
C ILE A 232 -21.70 3.37 6.80
N LEU A 233 -21.52 3.94 5.59
CA LEU A 233 -20.83 5.22 5.41
C LEU A 233 -21.46 6.33 6.24
N ALA A 234 -22.80 6.48 6.15
CA ALA A 234 -23.55 7.52 6.86
C ALA A 234 -23.44 7.38 8.38
N SER A 235 -23.36 6.15 8.90
CA SER A 235 -23.27 5.87 10.33
C SER A 235 -21.96 6.34 10.97
N ARG A 236 -20.85 6.38 10.20
CA ARG A 236 -19.49 6.60 10.69
C ARG A 236 -19.03 5.63 11.78
N GLN A 237 -19.74 4.53 11.99
CA GLN A 237 -19.48 3.57 13.06
C GLN A 237 -18.72 2.35 12.54
N ARG A 238 -17.50 2.13 13.03
CA ARG A 238 -16.66 1.00 12.64
C ARG A 238 -17.31 -0.36 12.90
N SER A 239 -18.14 -0.46 13.93
CA SER A 239 -18.83 -1.69 14.30
C SER A 239 -19.88 -2.15 13.28
N GLN A 240 -20.34 -1.27 12.41
CA GLN A 240 -21.32 -1.60 11.36
C GLN A 240 -20.65 -2.10 10.07
N ALA A 241 -19.40 -1.77 9.84
CA ALA A 241 -18.64 -2.28 8.69
C ALA A 241 -18.13 -3.70 8.94
N GLY A 242 -17.80 -4.41 7.87
CA GLY A 242 -17.21 -5.73 7.94
C GLY A 242 -15.87 -5.73 8.69
N ALA A 243 -15.50 -6.86 9.28
CA ALA A 243 -14.23 -7.03 9.96
C ALA A 243 -13.06 -6.75 9.02
N ASN A 244 -11.94 -6.27 9.56
CA ASN A 244 -10.72 -6.13 8.78
C ASN A 244 -10.23 -7.52 8.33
N VAL A 245 -10.17 -7.74 7.02
CA VAL A 245 -9.58 -8.97 6.48
C VAL A 245 -8.10 -9.08 6.85
N PRO A 246 -7.52 -10.30 6.89
CA PRO A 246 -6.11 -10.52 7.20
C PRO A 246 -5.17 -9.67 6.33
N ALA A 247 -4.05 -9.21 6.91
CA ALA A 247 -3.07 -8.37 6.22
C ALA A 247 -2.38 -9.08 5.05
N HIS A 248 -2.15 -10.38 5.15
CA HIS A 248 -1.40 -11.19 4.19
C HIS A 248 -2.03 -11.32 2.79
N GLY A 249 -3.29 -10.91 2.61
CA GLY A 249 -3.88 -10.79 1.28
C GLY A 249 -3.66 -9.42 0.63
N LEU A 250 -3.14 -8.42 1.38
CA LEU A 250 -3.02 -7.04 0.92
C LEU A 250 -1.63 -6.74 0.38
N TYR A 251 -1.59 -6.11 -0.80
CA TYR A 251 -0.39 -5.67 -1.49
C TYR A 251 -0.49 -4.19 -1.83
N PHE A 252 0.55 -3.43 -1.49
CA PHE A 252 0.75 -2.14 -2.12
C PHE A 252 1.27 -2.41 -3.55
N SER A 253 0.48 -2.07 -4.57
CA SER A 253 0.77 -2.42 -5.97
C SER A 253 1.37 -1.27 -6.78
N GLY A 254 1.32 -0.03 -6.26
CA GLY A 254 1.93 1.10 -6.94
C GLY A 254 1.42 2.46 -6.47
N ALA A 255 2.00 3.52 -7.01
CA ALA A 255 1.61 4.90 -6.76
C ALA A 255 1.74 5.74 -8.03
N ARG A 256 0.99 6.86 -8.09
CA ARG A 256 1.11 7.88 -9.14
C ARG A 256 1.67 9.18 -8.57
N TYR A 257 2.37 9.91 -9.43
CA TYR A 257 2.93 11.23 -9.16
C TYR A 257 2.63 12.15 -10.36
N ASP A 258 2.40 13.45 -10.12
CA ASP A 258 2.15 14.39 -11.20
C ASP A 258 3.35 14.45 -12.16
N GLY A 259 3.09 14.49 -13.48
CA GLY A 259 4.13 14.55 -14.51
C GLY A 259 4.79 13.21 -14.86
N GLN A 260 4.27 12.08 -14.39
CA GLN A 260 4.79 10.73 -14.67
C GLN A 260 3.75 9.83 -15.37
N ASP A 261 2.79 10.39 -16.08
CA ASP A 261 1.91 9.63 -16.96
C ASP A 261 2.60 9.35 -18.30
N GLY A 262 3.33 8.22 -18.38
CA GLY A 262 4.01 7.84 -19.61
C GLY A 262 4.96 6.67 -19.41
N GLY A 263 4.43 5.45 -19.35
CA GLY A 263 5.18 4.21 -19.34
C GLY A 263 4.24 3.03 -19.19
#